data_50e3428106a2a39fef434ed83cc8c3de
#
_entry.id   50e3428106a2a39fef434ed83cc8c3de
#
_cell.length_a   1.000
_cell.length_b   1.000
_cell.length_c   1.000
_cell.angle_alpha   90.00
_cell.angle_beta   90.00
_cell.angle_gamma   90.00
#
_symmetry.space_group_name_H-M   'P 1'
#
loop_
_entity.id
_entity.type
_entity.pdbx_description
1 polymer ?
#
loop_
_entity_poly.entity_id
_entity_poly.type
_entity_poly.pdbx_seq_one_letter_code
_entity_poly.pdbx_strand_id
1 'polypeptide(L)'
;MQKLSRRFALGTLMAISLSGLTSCSQSQIYAIDKSSGVYVTIPKGWHKISNKQLNSAEAKSTAEGAAERLASVVWQEAYSTSPETLPLSIFSLESPKIGAVVYVRVRDLSYDDLNSVSYNSLRNIILPITTWLEDPEKANPKFALFDDYERVEKIARGVRTIYTFDDPNEVSQTVDQTAMVSDDRSRIYLVLVRASTKYFKNHGPELQKIGDSFTVRGNK
;
A
#
# COMPACT_ATOMS: atom_id res chain seq x y z
N MET A 1 53.17 43.27 -61.96
CA MET A 1 51.75 43.09 -61.69
C MET A 1 51.53 41.67 -61.08
N GLN A 2 51.57 41.57 -59.73
CA GLN A 2 51.44 40.29 -59.01
C GLN A 2 50.14 40.30 -58.25
N LYS A 3 49.30 39.34 -58.51
CA LYS A 3 48.05 39.08 -57.77
C LYS A 3 48.34 38.13 -56.63
N LEU A 4 48.20 38.59 -55.39
CA LEU A 4 48.20 37.72 -54.21
C LEU A 4 46.84 37.08 -54.05
N SER A 5 46.81 35.77 -54.04
CA SER A 5 45.64 35.00 -53.69
C SER A 5 45.67 34.64 -52.19
N ARG A 6 44.78 35.22 -51.38
CA ARG A 6 44.56 34.83 -49.97
C ARG A 6 43.67 33.57 -49.90
N ARG A 7 44.24 32.49 -49.39
CA ARG A 7 43.50 31.29 -49.02
C ARG A 7 42.95 31.46 -47.63
N PHE A 8 41.62 31.51 -47.49
CA PHE A 8 40.93 31.44 -46.21
C PHE A 8 40.83 29.97 -45.82
N ALA A 9 41.46 29.59 -44.70
CA ALA A 9 41.24 28.28 -44.07
C ALA A 9 40.00 28.40 -43.17
N LEU A 10 38.92 27.71 -43.52
CA LEU A 10 37.73 27.51 -42.65
C LEU A 10 38.08 26.43 -41.64
N GLY A 11 38.30 26.82 -40.39
CA GLY A 11 38.39 25.91 -39.27
C GLY A 11 36.96 25.51 -38.81
N THR A 12 36.59 24.26 -39.08
CA THR A 12 35.32 23.69 -38.59
C THR A 12 35.47 23.33 -37.12
N LEU A 13 34.88 24.15 -36.23
CA LEU A 13 34.71 23.79 -34.81
C LEU A 13 33.65 22.74 -34.70
N MET A 14 34.04 21.50 -34.40
CA MET A 14 33.17 20.39 -34.10
C MET A 14 32.73 20.51 -32.63
N ALA A 15 31.55 21.10 -32.41
CA ALA A 15 30.91 21.13 -31.08
C ALA A 15 30.41 19.75 -30.71
N ILE A 16 31.17 19.07 -29.85
CA ILE A 16 30.71 17.79 -29.23
C ILE A 16 29.67 18.15 -28.17
N SER A 17 28.41 18.08 -28.54
CA SER A 17 27.30 18.11 -27.57
C SER A 17 27.32 16.83 -26.73
N LEU A 18 27.89 16.89 -25.53
CA LEU A 18 27.66 15.87 -24.51
C LEU A 18 26.16 15.90 -24.12
N SER A 19 25.38 15.09 -24.78
CA SER A 19 24.04 14.79 -24.34
C SER A 19 24.15 14.02 -23.02
N GLY A 20 24.02 14.73 -21.90
CA GLY A 20 23.93 14.14 -20.58
C GLY A 20 22.77 13.16 -20.58
N LEU A 21 23.07 11.87 -20.56
CA LEU A 21 22.12 10.82 -20.23
C LEU A 21 21.70 11.07 -18.78
N THR A 22 20.66 11.87 -18.57
CA THR A 22 19.94 11.90 -17.30
C THR A 22 19.35 10.51 -17.13
N SER A 23 20.09 9.65 -16.44
CA SER A 23 19.57 8.40 -15.92
C SER A 23 18.36 8.76 -15.07
N CYS A 24 17.13 8.55 -15.59
CA CYS A 24 15.92 8.55 -14.80
C CYS A 24 16.06 7.41 -13.79
N SER A 25 16.66 7.71 -12.63
CA SER A 25 16.64 6.76 -11.53
C SER A 25 15.17 6.54 -11.19
N GLN A 26 14.72 5.30 -11.34
CA GLN A 26 13.35 4.92 -11.00
C GLN A 26 13.05 5.37 -9.57
N SER A 27 12.16 6.35 -9.43
CA SER A 27 11.81 6.97 -8.14
C SER A 27 10.87 6.11 -7.30
N GLN A 28 10.47 4.96 -7.82
CA GLN A 28 9.44 4.09 -7.25
C GLN A 28 9.85 2.62 -7.35
N ILE A 29 9.36 1.83 -6.42
CA ILE A 29 9.39 0.38 -6.44
C ILE A 29 7.94 -0.13 -6.47
N TYR A 30 7.74 -1.41 -6.72
CA TYR A 30 6.40 -1.96 -6.86
C TYR A 30 6.23 -3.18 -5.95
N ALA A 31 5.14 -3.19 -5.17
CA ALA A 31 4.58 -4.41 -4.63
C ALA A 31 3.74 -5.07 -5.73
N ILE A 32 4.17 -6.23 -6.20
CA ILE A 32 3.52 -6.91 -7.33
C ILE A 32 3.35 -8.38 -7.02
N ASP A 33 2.12 -8.86 -7.11
CA ASP A 33 1.84 -10.27 -7.32
C ASP A 33 1.11 -10.47 -8.65
N LYS A 34 1.84 -10.96 -9.64
CA LYS A 34 1.31 -11.19 -10.99
C LYS A 34 0.25 -12.29 -11.01
N SER A 35 0.36 -13.28 -10.10
CA SER A 35 -0.57 -14.41 -10.03
C SER A 35 -1.96 -13.99 -9.55
N SER A 36 -2.03 -12.99 -8.67
CA SER A 36 -3.29 -12.40 -8.19
C SER A 36 -3.67 -11.11 -8.93
N GLY A 37 -2.80 -10.62 -9.82
CA GLY A 37 -3.03 -9.39 -10.57
C GLY A 37 -2.91 -8.10 -9.74
N VAL A 38 -2.23 -8.14 -8.58
CA VAL A 38 -2.08 -7.01 -7.66
C VAL A 38 -0.87 -6.15 -8.01
N TYR A 39 -1.07 -4.83 -7.99
CA TYR A 39 -0.02 -3.84 -8.21
C TYR A 39 -0.22 -2.66 -7.27
N VAL A 40 0.85 -2.30 -6.55
CA VAL A 40 0.91 -1.10 -5.69
C VAL A 40 2.25 -0.41 -5.92
N THR A 41 2.23 0.90 -6.07
CA THR A 41 3.43 1.72 -6.23
C THR A 41 3.93 2.19 -4.87
N ILE A 42 5.17 1.90 -4.55
CA ILE A 42 5.82 2.27 -3.29
C ILE A 42 6.94 3.28 -3.59
N PRO A 43 7.07 4.38 -2.83
CA PRO A 43 8.18 5.31 -3.00
C PRO A 43 9.53 4.62 -2.77
N LYS A 44 10.57 5.08 -3.47
CA LYS A 44 11.93 4.57 -3.25
C LYS A 44 12.41 4.92 -1.84
N GLY A 45 13.18 4.02 -1.25
CA GLY A 45 13.73 4.19 0.10
C GLY A 45 12.90 3.53 1.20
N TRP A 46 11.73 2.99 0.87
CA TRP A 46 10.98 2.16 1.79
C TRP A 46 11.60 0.75 1.90
N HIS A 47 11.61 0.22 3.11
CA HIS A 47 12.17 -1.09 3.43
C HIS A 47 11.13 -2.18 3.27
N LYS A 48 11.41 -3.14 2.39
CA LYS A 48 10.52 -4.27 2.10
C LYS A 48 10.58 -5.32 3.20
N ILE A 49 9.41 -5.77 3.64
CA ILE A 49 9.20 -6.96 4.46
C ILE A 49 8.51 -7.99 3.55
N SER A 50 9.24 -9.05 3.23
CA SER A 50 8.83 -10.01 2.22
C SER A 50 7.71 -10.94 2.70
N ASN A 51 7.00 -11.56 1.75
CA ASN A 51 6.00 -12.60 2.00
C ASN A 51 6.54 -13.69 2.96
N LYS A 52 7.77 -14.18 2.74
CA LYS A 52 8.41 -15.20 3.60
C LYS A 52 8.57 -14.72 5.05
N GLN A 53 8.97 -13.45 5.25
CA GLN A 53 9.15 -12.89 6.59
C GLN A 53 7.80 -12.72 7.30
N LEU A 54 6.78 -12.23 6.58
CA LEU A 54 5.43 -12.07 7.12
C LEU A 54 4.79 -13.42 7.47
N ASN A 55 4.84 -14.41 6.56
CA ASN A 55 4.32 -15.74 6.83
C ASN A 55 5.02 -16.39 8.04
N SER A 56 6.34 -16.23 8.15
CA SER A 56 7.10 -16.76 9.30
C SER A 56 6.76 -16.05 10.62
N ALA A 57 6.42 -14.77 10.58
CA ALA A 57 5.99 -14.01 11.76
C ALA A 57 4.56 -14.40 12.17
N GLU A 58 3.64 -14.48 11.20
CA GLU A 58 2.24 -14.88 11.45
C GLU A 58 2.13 -16.31 11.98
N ALA A 59 2.95 -17.24 11.48
CA ALA A 59 3.04 -18.63 11.97
C ALA A 59 3.50 -18.74 13.45
N LYS A 60 4.18 -17.72 13.96
CA LYS A 60 4.59 -17.65 15.39
C LYS A 60 3.59 -16.87 16.24
N SER A 61 2.56 -16.30 15.65
CA SER A 61 1.56 -15.53 16.38
C SER A 61 0.66 -16.46 17.19
N THR A 62 0.46 -16.12 18.46
CA THR A 62 -0.49 -16.78 19.36
C THR A 62 -1.86 -16.09 19.37
N ALA A 63 -2.05 -15.06 18.52
CA ALA A 63 -3.33 -14.37 18.41
C ALA A 63 -4.40 -15.31 17.86
N GLU A 64 -5.62 -15.19 18.37
CA GLU A 64 -6.78 -15.96 17.90
C GLU A 64 -6.95 -15.82 16.37
N GLY A 65 -7.22 -16.93 15.68
CA GLY A 65 -7.39 -16.97 14.24
C GLY A 65 -6.14 -16.76 13.40
N ALA A 66 -4.93 -16.71 14.00
CA ALA A 66 -3.68 -16.50 13.25
C ALA A 66 -3.39 -17.64 12.27
N ALA A 67 -3.64 -18.88 12.67
CA ALA A 67 -3.41 -20.05 11.83
C ALA A 67 -4.36 -20.07 10.61
N GLU A 68 -5.63 -19.76 10.81
CA GLU A 68 -6.66 -19.68 9.77
C GLU A 68 -6.35 -18.53 8.81
N ARG A 69 -5.96 -17.37 9.36
CA ARG A 69 -5.54 -16.23 8.54
C ARG A 69 -4.34 -16.59 7.66
N LEU A 70 -3.34 -17.27 8.23
CA LEU A 70 -2.15 -17.69 7.47
C LEU A 70 -2.51 -18.72 6.41
N ALA A 71 -3.36 -19.70 6.73
CA ALA A 71 -3.78 -20.73 5.79
C ALA A 71 -4.51 -20.18 4.55
N SER A 72 -5.20 -19.03 4.70
CA SER A 72 -5.89 -18.36 3.58
C SER A 72 -5.00 -17.45 2.75
N VAL A 73 -3.74 -17.20 3.16
CA VAL A 73 -2.84 -16.28 2.44
C VAL A 73 -2.43 -16.84 1.09
N VAL A 74 -2.73 -16.12 0.03
CA VAL A 74 -2.17 -16.33 -1.31
C VAL A 74 -0.83 -15.61 -1.42
N TRP A 75 -0.81 -14.35 -1.01
CA TRP A 75 0.37 -13.51 -1.05
C TRP A 75 0.24 -12.32 -0.10
N GLN A 76 1.37 -11.89 0.48
CA GLN A 76 1.43 -10.67 1.27
C GLN A 76 2.82 -10.04 1.26
N GLU A 77 2.88 -8.73 1.29
CA GLU A 77 4.10 -7.94 1.45
C GLU A 77 3.82 -6.70 2.29
N ALA A 78 4.85 -6.22 2.97
CA ALA A 78 4.78 -4.93 3.65
C ALA A 78 6.01 -4.08 3.32
N TYR A 79 5.84 -2.78 3.50
CA TYR A 79 6.89 -1.79 3.30
C TYR A 79 6.82 -0.79 4.44
N SER A 80 7.97 -0.37 4.94
CA SER A 80 8.08 0.60 6.02
C SER A 80 9.09 1.68 5.68
N THR A 81 8.84 2.89 6.14
CA THR A 81 9.83 3.97 6.10
C THR A 81 10.98 3.74 7.07
N SER A 82 10.81 2.85 8.07
CA SER A 82 11.84 2.48 9.04
C SER A 82 12.39 1.08 8.79
N PRO A 83 13.72 0.88 8.74
CA PRO A 83 14.34 -0.44 8.62
C PRO A 83 14.15 -1.30 9.88
N GLU A 84 13.80 -0.68 11.01
CA GLU A 84 13.64 -1.36 12.31
C GLU A 84 12.25 -1.99 12.48
N THR A 85 11.36 -1.83 11.51
CA THR A 85 10.00 -2.38 11.59
C THR A 85 10.04 -3.92 11.59
N LEU A 86 9.55 -4.51 12.66
CA LEU A 86 9.49 -5.96 12.80
C LEU A 86 8.32 -6.55 12.01
N PRO A 87 8.47 -7.71 11.35
CA PRO A 87 7.38 -8.35 10.60
C PRO A 87 6.12 -8.59 11.45
N LEU A 88 6.26 -8.93 12.73
CA LEU A 88 5.12 -9.19 13.62
C LEU A 88 4.31 -7.92 13.90
N SER A 89 4.94 -6.73 13.94
CA SER A 89 4.25 -5.47 14.19
C SER A 89 3.30 -5.06 13.05
N ILE A 90 3.44 -5.68 11.88
CA ILE A 90 2.52 -5.45 10.75
C ILE A 90 1.09 -5.89 11.11
N PHE A 91 0.96 -6.94 11.91
CA PHE A 91 -0.33 -7.52 12.32
C PHE A 91 -0.89 -6.90 13.61
N SER A 92 -0.11 -6.06 14.28
CA SER A 92 -0.55 -5.33 15.48
C SER A 92 -1.41 -4.12 15.12
N LEU A 93 -2.36 -3.78 15.98
CA LEU A 93 -3.09 -2.50 15.90
C LEU A 93 -2.28 -1.30 16.40
N GLU A 94 -1.13 -1.56 17.04
CA GLU A 94 -0.26 -0.49 17.51
C GLU A 94 0.27 0.36 16.36
N SER A 95 0.34 1.66 16.56
CA SER A 95 0.92 2.60 15.59
C SER A 95 2.38 2.27 15.30
N PRO A 96 2.85 2.39 14.06
CA PRO A 96 4.28 2.34 13.79
C PRO A 96 5.02 3.34 14.68
N LYS A 97 6.04 2.88 15.41
CA LYS A 97 6.82 3.75 16.32
C LYS A 97 7.45 4.91 15.58
N ILE A 98 7.88 4.69 14.34
CA ILE A 98 8.51 5.68 13.47
C ILE A 98 7.94 5.55 12.06
N GLY A 99 7.52 6.66 11.46
CA GLY A 99 7.16 6.74 10.07
C GLY A 99 5.81 6.10 9.72
N ALA A 100 5.77 5.41 8.60
CA ALA A 100 4.59 4.78 8.04
C ALA A 100 4.85 3.34 7.60
N VAL A 101 3.78 2.58 7.49
CA VAL A 101 3.77 1.19 7.00
C VAL A 101 2.72 1.06 5.90
N VAL A 102 3.06 0.35 4.84
CA VAL A 102 2.14 -0.17 3.83
C VAL A 102 2.10 -1.67 3.96
N TYR A 103 0.91 -2.24 4.02
CA TYR A 103 0.69 -3.66 4.03
C TYR A 103 -0.27 -4.06 2.91
N VAL A 104 0.13 -5.04 2.12
CA VAL A 104 -0.67 -5.58 1.02
C VAL A 104 -0.89 -7.06 1.28
N ARG A 105 -2.13 -7.52 1.16
CA ARG A 105 -2.48 -8.93 1.36
C ARG A 105 -3.50 -9.38 0.32
N VAL A 106 -3.31 -10.59 -0.19
CA VAL A 106 -4.27 -11.33 -0.99
C VAL A 106 -4.57 -12.62 -0.23
N ARG A 107 -5.84 -12.89 0.00
CA ARG A 107 -6.28 -14.15 0.64
C ARG A 107 -7.43 -14.78 -0.14
N ASP A 108 -7.45 -16.09 -0.15
CA ASP A 108 -8.62 -16.84 -0.61
C ASP A 108 -9.74 -16.76 0.44
N LEU A 109 -10.98 -16.76 -0.03
CA LEU A 109 -12.16 -16.87 0.81
C LEU A 109 -12.53 -18.34 0.98
N SER A 110 -12.90 -18.70 2.20
CA SER A 110 -13.50 -20.01 2.45
C SER A 110 -14.89 -20.09 1.79
N TYR A 111 -15.39 -21.31 1.60
CA TYR A 111 -16.73 -21.51 1.06
C TYR A 111 -17.80 -20.82 1.91
N ASP A 112 -17.64 -20.84 3.22
CA ASP A 112 -18.59 -20.21 4.16
C ASP A 112 -18.53 -18.68 4.08
N ASP A 113 -17.36 -18.12 3.80
CA ASP A 113 -17.16 -16.66 3.65
C ASP A 113 -17.72 -16.11 2.34
N LEU A 114 -17.80 -16.91 1.26
CA LEU A 114 -18.21 -16.45 -0.07
C LEU A 114 -19.55 -15.71 -0.06
N ASN A 115 -20.50 -16.16 0.76
CA ASN A 115 -21.84 -15.60 0.84
C ASN A 115 -21.96 -14.45 1.86
N SER A 116 -20.99 -14.33 2.78
CA SER A 116 -21.01 -13.33 3.85
C SER A 116 -20.27 -12.02 3.49
N VAL A 117 -19.46 -12.02 2.42
CA VAL A 117 -18.71 -10.82 2.02
C VAL A 117 -19.67 -9.76 1.49
N SER A 118 -19.61 -8.60 2.12
CA SER A 118 -20.34 -7.38 1.79
C SER A 118 -19.43 -6.17 1.90
N TYR A 119 -19.86 -4.99 1.45
CA TYR A 119 -19.10 -3.77 1.66
C TYR A 119 -18.88 -3.46 3.15
N ASN A 120 -19.84 -3.80 4.01
CA ASN A 120 -19.70 -3.65 5.46
C ASN A 120 -18.63 -4.60 6.02
N SER A 121 -18.57 -5.85 5.59
CA SER A 121 -17.51 -6.77 6.03
C SER A 121 -16.13 -6.34 5.52
N LEU A 122 -16.05 -5.72 4.34
CA LEU A 122 -14.81 -5.15 3.82
C LEU A 122 -14.37 -3.90 4.61
N ARG A 123 -15.30 -3.04 5.04
CA ARG A 123 -15.00 -1.93 5.97
C ARG A 123 -14.46 -2.42 7.29
N ASN A 124 -15.04 -3.50 7.80
CA ASN A 124 -14.76 -4.07 9.12
C ASN A 124 -13.54 -5.01 9.15
N ILE A 125 -12.76 -5.10 8.08
CA ILE A 125 -11.69 -6.11 7.96
C ILE A 125 -10.56 -5.94 9.00
N ILE A 126 -10.39 -4.74 9.54
CA ILE A 126 -9.41 -4.41 10.58
C ILE A 126 -10.10 -4.02 11.89
N LEU A 127 -11.06 -3.11 11.83
CA LEU A 127 -11.80 -2.56 12.97
C LEU A 127 -13.29 -2.58 12.66
N PRO A 128 -14.15 -2.64 13.67
CA PRO A 128 -15.61 -2.71 13.48
C PRO A 128 -16.19 -1.33 13.14
N ILE A 129 -15.74 -0.74 12.03
CA ILE A 129 -16.05 0.64 11.62
C ILE A 129 -17.56 0.86 11.48
N THR A 130 -18.28 -0.07 10.88
CA THR A 130 -19.73 0.05 10.71
C THR A 130 -20.46 0.06 12.04
N THR A 131 -20.04 -0.78 12.99
CA THR A 131 -20.58 -0.77 14.37
C THR A 131 -20.33 0.56 15.06
N TRP A 132 -19.13 1.15 14.88
CA TRP A 132 -18.78 2.44 15.46
C TRP A 132 -19.55 3.61 14.86
N LEU A 133 -19.94 3.49 13.60
CA LEU A 133 -20.78 4.50 12.93
C LEU A 133 -22.25 4.40 13.36
N GLU A 134 -22.74 3.17 13.58
CA GLU A 134 -24.12 2.90 14.00
C GLU A 134 -24.33 3.17 15.50
N ASP A 135 -23.31 2.90 16.32
CA ASP A 135 -23.34 3.06 17.77
C ASP A 135 -22.07 3.78 18.26
N PRO A 136 -22.07 5.13 18.24
CA PRO A 136 -20.90 5.93 18.64
C PRO A 136 -20.45 5.71 20.10
N GLU A 137 -21.32 5.19 20.98
CA GLU A 137 -20.93 4.88 22.36
C GLU A 137 -19.96 3.68 22.43
N LYS A 138 -20.00 2.80 21.45
CA LYS A 138 -19.07 1.66 21.30
C LYS A 138 -17.80 2.02 20.52
N ALA A 139 -17.77 3.21 19.94
CA ALA A 139 -16.62 3.62 19.12
C ALA A 139 -15.40 3.91 19.98
N ASN A 140 -14.22 3.75 19.37
CA ASN A 140 -13.00 4.27 19.94
C ASN A 140 -13.14 5.81 20.14
N PRO A 141 -12.76 6.39 21.29
CA PRO A 141 -12.99 7.81 21.60
C PRO A 141 -12.39 8.80 20.60
N LYS A 142 -11.38 8.37 19.84
CA LYS A 142 -10.73 9.18 18.80
C LYS A 142 -11.05 8.70 17.38
N PHE A 143 -12.04 7.81 17.25
CA PHE A 143 -12.48 7.41 15.94
C PHE A 143 -13.10 8.58 15.17
N ALA A 144 -12.60 8.79 13.97
CA ALA A 144 -13.19 9.71 13.01
C ALA A 144 -13.02 9.15 11.60
N LEU A 145 -14.13 9.10 10.86
CA LEU A 145 -14.15 8.72 9.45
C LEU A 145 -13.93 9.96 8.61
N PHE A 146 -12.90 9.94 7.75
CA PHE A 146 -12.59 11.07 6.84
C PHE A 146 -13.12 10.85 5.44
N ASP A 147 -13.04 9.59 4.97
CA ASP A 147 -13.49 9.24 3.63
C ASP A 147 -13.96 7.79 3.57
N ASP A 148 -14.98 7.52 2.76
CA ASP A 148 -15.53 6.19 2.55
C ASP A 148 -16.22 6.13 1.19
N TYR A 149 -15.65 5.40 0.24
CA TYR A 149 -16.21 5.30 -1.09
C TYR A 149 -15.95 3.95 -1.75
N GLU A 150 -16.80 3.63 -2.72
CA GLU A 150 -16.66 2.41 -3.51
C GLU A 150 -15.46 2.51 -4.47
N ARG A 151 -14.69 1.42 -4.54
CA ARG A 151 -13.64 1.19 -5.53
C ARG A 151 -14.05 0.09 -6.47
N VAL A 152 -13.94 0.36 -7.77
CA VAL A 152 -14.23 -0.63 -8.83
C VAL A 152 -12.98 -0.75 -9.71
N GLU A 153 -12.48 -1.97 -9.80
CA GLU A 153 -11.39 -2.37 -10.68
C GLU A 153 -11.90 -3.36 -11.74
N LYS A 154 -11.04 -3.77 -12.67
CA LYS A 154 -11.45 -4.63 -13.79
C LYS A 154 -12.07 -5.97 -13.36
N ILE A 155 -11.58 -6.56 -12.27
CA ILE A 155 -11.97 -7.90 -11.79
C ILE A 155 -12.27 -7.92 -10.29
N ALA A 156 -12.38 -6.78 -9.66
CA ALA A 156 -12.64 -6.68 -8.23
C ALA A 156 -13.40 -5.40 -7.91
N ARG A 157 -14.19 -5.43 -6.84
CA ARG A 157 -14.91 -4.27 -6.30
C ARG A 157 -14.83 -4.25 -4.79
N GLY A 158 -14.95 -3.09 -4.19
CA GLY A 158 -14.87 -2.96 -2.74
C GLY A 158 -14.96 -1.54 -2.27
N VAL A 159 -14.32 -1.25 -1.15
CA VAL A 159 -14.39 0.07 -0.51
C VAL A 159 -12.99 0.57 -0.14
N ARG A 160 -12.81 1.88 -0.20
CA ARG A 160 -11.69 2.57 0.42
C ARG A 160 -12.23 3.42 1.55
N THR A 161 -11.60 3.29 2.71
CA THR A 161 -12.03 3.92 3.95
C THR A 161 -10.82 4.57 4.60
N ILE A 162 -10.88 5.87 4.90
CA ILE A 162 -9.82 6.62 5.58
C ILE A 162 -10.34 7.06 6.94
N TYR A 163 -9.68 6.64 8.01
CA TYR A 163 -10.14 6.90 9.37
C TYR A 163 -8.98 7.07 10.36
N THR A 164 -9.30 7.67 11.52
CA THR A 164 -8.42 7.71 12.69
C THR A 164 -9.01 6.93 13.84
N PHE A 165 -8.15 6.48 14.75
CA PHE A 165 -8.49 5.92 16.04
C PHE A 165 -7.27 5.94 16.94
N ASP A 166 -7.47 5.84 18.27
CA ASP A 166 -6.35 5.62 19.19
C ASP A 166 -6.04 4.13 19.31
N ASP A 167 -4.77 3.80 19.17
CA ASP A 167 -4.28 2.44 19.36
C ASP A 167 -4.27 2.03 20.85
N PRO A 168 -3.94 0.76 21.18
CA PRO A 168 -3.89 0.31 22.59
C PRO A 168 -2.94 1.10 23.51
N ASN A 169 -1.99 1.85 22.93
CA ASN A 169 -1.05 2.71 23.65
C ASN A 169 -1.50 4.19 23.66
N GLU A 170 -2.76 4.47 23.31
CA GLU A 170 -3.34 5.81 23.21
C GLU A 170 -2.63 6.71 22.16
N VAL A 171 -1.97 6.11 21.20
CA VAL A 171 -1.37 6.84 20.08
C VAL A 171 -2.39 6.96 18.96
N SER A 172 -2.77 8.19 18.64
CA SER A 172 -3.67 8.42 17.50
C SER A 172 -3.00 8.08 16.20
N GLN A 173 -3.61 7.16 15.45
CA GLN A 173 -3.15 6.76 14.12
C GLN A 173 -4.21 6.99 13.04
N THR A 174 -3.74 7.22 11.82
CA THR A 174 -4.56 7.29 10.61
C THR A 174 -4.30 6.06 9.76
N VAL A 175 -5.37 5.49 9.27
CA VAL A 175 -5.38 4.33 8.37
C VAL A 175 -6.11 4.70 7.09
N ASP A 176 -5.49 4.44 5.96
CA ASP A 176 -6.09 4.43 4.64
C ASP A 176 -6.17 2.96 4.19
N GLN A 177 -7.38 2.43 4.22
CA GLN A 177 -7.69 1.03 3.96
C GLN A 177 -8.42 0.92 2.63
N THR A 178 -7.93 0.09 1.73
CA THR A 178 -8.70 -0.37 0.57
C THR A 178 -8.87 -1.88 0.65
N ALA A 179 -10.12 -2.33 0.72
CA ALA A 179 -10.47 -3.75 0.74
C ALA A 179 -11.42 -4.05 -0.42
N MET A 180 -11.09 -5.08 -1.21
CA MET A 180 -11.86 -5.44 -2.40
C MET A 180 -12.08 -6.95 -2.44
N VAL A 181 -13.17 -7.37 -3.04
CA VAL A 181 -13.46 -8.77 -3.36
C VAL A 181 -13.43 -8.97 -4.87
N SER A 182 -12.89 -10.11 -5.33
CA SER A 182 -12.92 -10.50 -6.75
C SER A 182 -14.35 -10.67 -7.25
N ASP A 183 -14.59 -10.50 -8.57
CA ASP A 183 -15.92 -10.64 -9.16
C ASP A 183 -16.49 -12.05 -8.98
N ASP A 184 -15.61 -13.08 -8.98
CA ASP A 184 -15.98 -14.47 -8.69
C ASP A 184 -16.11 -14.77 -7.19
N ARG A 185 -15.89 -13.75 -6.34
CA ARG A 185 -15.96 -13.82 -4.87
C ARG A 185 -14.98 -14.81 -4.23
N SER A 186 -13.98 -15.27 -4.94
CA SER A 186 -13.00 -16.25 -4.44
C SER A 186 -11.88 -15.63 -3.59
N ARG A 187 -11.64 -14.31 -3.74
CA ARG A 187 -10.48 -13.62 -3.12
C ARG A 187 -10.83 -12.28 -2.52
N ILE A 188 -10.10 -11.96 -1.45
CA ILE A 188 -10.03 -10.59 -0.90
C ILE A 188 -8.63 -10.03 -1.16
N TYR A 189 -8.63 -8.77 -1.58
CA TYR A 189 -7.45 -7.92 -1.77
C TYR A 189 -7.50 -6.80 -0.75
N LEU A 190 -6.41 -6.62 -0.01
CA LEU A 190 -6.31 -5.60 1.03
C LEU A 190 -5.04 -4.79 0.84
N VAL A 191 -5.17 -3.48 0.91
CA VAL A 191 -4.05 -2.55 1.11
C VAL A 191 -4.35 -1.68 2.32
N LEU A 192 -3.38 -1.59 3.21
CA LEU A 192 -3.38 -0.69 4.36
C LEU A 192 -2.19 0.23 4.27
N VAL A 193 -2.43 1.54 4.34
CA VAL A 193 -1.41 2.55 4.57
C VAL A 193 -1.67 3.16 5.94
N ARG A 194 -0.77 3.00 6.88
CA ARG A 194 -0.97 3.48 8.26
C ARG A 194 0.25 4.17 8.83
N ALA A 195 -0.01 5.16 9.65
CA ALA A 195 0.98 5.92 10.38
C ALA A 195 0.33 6.58 11.60
N SER A 196 1.14 7.12 12.53
CA SER A 196 0.59 8.04 13.51
C SER A 196 -0.11 9.19 12.79
N THR A 197 -1.20 9.70 13.37
CA THR A 197 -1.96 10.82 12.77
C THR A 197 -1.08 12.04 12.51
N LYS A 198 -0.10 12.29 13.38
CA LYS A 198 0.89 13.35 13.20
C LYS A 198 1.75 13.14 11.95
N TYR A 199 2.24 11.92 11.74
CA TYR A 199 3.03 11.58 10.55
C TYR A 199 2.18 11.66 9.29
N PHE A 200 0.97 11.09 9.33
CA PHE A 200 0.04 11.11 8.20
C PHE A 200 -0.33 12.53 7.77
N LYS A 201 -0.56 13.44 8.74
CA LYS A 201 -0.84 14.86 8.47
C LYS A 201 0.30 15.53 7.69
N ASN A 202 1.55 15.19 7.98
CA ASN A 202 2.71 15.81 7.33
C ASN A 202 3.06 15.18 5.98
N HIS A 203 2.67 13.93 5.72
CA HIS A 203 3.02 13.15 4.54
C HIS A 203 1.78 12.64 3.77
N GLY A 204 0.59 13.16 4.09
CA GLY A 204 -0.69 12.69 3.55
C GLY A 204 -0.72 12.54 2.04
N PRO A 205 -0.29 13.55 1.24
CA PRO A 205 -0.30 13.44 -0.22
C PRO A 205 0.55 12.29 -0.77
N GLU A 206 1.66 11.95 -0.12
CA GLU A 206 2.51 10.82 -0.51
C GLU A 206 1.84 9.50 -0.13
N LEU A 207 1.33 9.40 1.10
CA LEU A 207 0.68 8.19 1.62
C LEU A 207 -0.60 7.86 0.86
N GLN A 208 -1.43 8.87 0.55
CA GLN A 208 -2.65 8.70 -0.25
C GLN A 208 -2.35 8.23 -1.67
N LYS A 209 -1.27 8.73 -2.31
CA LYS A 209 -0.82 8.25 -3.62
C LYS A 209 -0.50 6.75 -3.64
N ILE A 210 -0.02 6.19 -2.52
CA ILE A 210 0.20 4.74 -2.42
C ILE A 210 -1.15 4.02 -2.51
N GLY A 211 -2.14 4.42 -1.70
CA GLY A 211 -3.50 3.88 -1.76
C GLY A 211 -4.16 4.06 -3.13
N ASP A 212 -3.99 5.23 -3.78
CA ASP A 212 -4.49 5.51 -5.13
C ASP A 212 -3.89 4.60 -6.18
N SER A 213 -2.63 4.21 -6.01
CA SER A 213 -1.88 3.37 -6.96
C SER A 213 -2.28 1.90 -6.94
N PHE A 214 -3.03 1.47 -5.92
CA PHE A 214 -3.49 0.10 -5.83
C PHE A 214 -4.42 -0.25 -6.98
N THR A 215 -4.10 -1.33 -7.70
CA THR A 215 -4.95 -1.86 -8.77
C THR A 215 -4.97 -3.38 -8.74
N VAL A 216 -6.13 -3.94 -9.12
CA VAL A 216 -6.32 -5.38 -9.33
C VAL A 216 -6.64 -5.61 -10.80
N ARG A 217 -5.73 -6.29 -11.50
CA ARG A 217 -5.83 -6.53 -12.95
C ARG A 217 -6.01 -8.01 -13.20
N GLY A 218 -6.98 -8.38 -14.05
CA GLY A 218 -7.13 -9.77 -14.49
C GLY A 218 -5.86 -10.26 -15.21
N ASN A 219 -5.56 -11.53 -15.06
CA ASN A 219 -4.56 -12.17 -15.90
C ASN A 219 -4.98 -12.05 -17.37
N LYS A 220 -4.04 -11.63 -18.22
CA LYS A 220 -4.25 -11.65 -19.68
C LYS A 220 -4.08 -13.05 -20.18
#